data_97da2684b56f4a072bd7741072fa11ae
#
_entry.id   97da2684b56f4a072bd7741072fa11ae
#
_cell.length_a   1.000
_cell.length_b   1.000
_cell.length_c   1.000
_cell.angle_alpha   90.00
_cell.angle_beta   90.00
_cell.angle_gamma   90.00
#
_symmetry.space_group_name_H-M   'P 1'
#
loop_
_entity.id
_entity.type
_entity.pdbx_description
1 polymer ?
#
loop_
_entity_poly.entity_id
_entity_poly.type
_entity_poly.pdbx_seq_one_letter_code
_entity_poly.pdbx_strand_id
1 'polypeptide(L)'
;PPPATVLLPPPGVLDAVNADAVDRVYVRSARLGADAAADFVAALARVATDKLATESPRVFSTSKIVDVAHFNMDRIRLVWSRLWATLGDFFVGAGAHASLPVALYAVDALRQLASKFLERDELANYSFQTEFLRPFVGIVRGARRVEVRELAVRCLAQLASSRGPCIRSGWRSMFMAFTAAAGDESPTVVRLAFAAVERVVRDAFASIADPEAAAFPDAVNCLVAFANAAVPADVGLNAIAFLRFCADRLAGGDVAD
;
A
#
# COMPACT_ATOMS: atom_id res chain seq x y z
N PRO A 1 -23.56 -23.04 11.80
CA PRO A 1 -24.14 -23.49 10.57
C PRO A 1 -23.20 -24.51 9.93
N PRO A 2 -23.71 -25.63 9.37
CA PRO A 2 -22.86 -26.63 8.74
C PRO A 2 -22.10 -25.99 7.57
N PRO A 3 -20.88 -26.47 7.22
CA PRO A 3 -20.14 -25.97 6.09
C PRO A 3 -20.98 -26.12 4.82
N ALA A 4 -21.10 -25.04 4.05
CA ALA A 4 -21.80 -25.09 2.78
C ALA A 4 -21.17 -26.18 1.90
N THR A 5 -21.92 -27.23 1.62
CA THR A 5 -21.50 -28.30 0.72
C THR A 5 -21.25 -27.65 -0.64
N VAL A 6 -20.00 -27.55 -1.05
CA VAL A 6 -19.64 -27.09 -2.39
C VAL A 6 -20.15 -28.16 -3.36
N LEU A 7 -21.32 -27.92 -3.92
CA LEU A 7 -21.84 -28.73 -5.03
C LEU A 7 -20.88 -28.56 -6.19
N LEU A 8 -20.12 -29.59 -6.51
CA LEU A 8 -19.36 -29.63 -7.74
C LEU A 8 -20.34 -29.55 -8.93
N PRO A 9 -20.08 -28.71 -9.91
CA PRO A 9 -20.91 -28.65 -11.09
C PRO A 9 -20.94 -30.01 -11.81
N PRO A 10 -22.02 -30.37 -12.48
CA PRO A 10 -22.08 -31.59 -13.27
C PRO A 10 -20.91 -31.72 -14.24
N PRO A 11 -20.45 -32.94 -14.55
CA PRO A 11 -19.40 -33.18 -15.54
C PRO A 11 -19.75 -32.48 -16.88
N GLY A 12 -18.76 -31.77 -17.46
CA GLY A 12 -18.93 -31.05 -18.72
C GLY A 12 -19.37 -29.57 -18.59
N VAL A 13 -19.88 -29.13 -17.41
CA VAL A 13 -20.25 -27.72 -17.24
C VAL A 13 -18.99 -26.84 -17.19
N LEU A 14 -17.89 -27.33 -16.59
CA LEU A 14 -16.63 -26.61 -16.56
C LEU A 14 -16.00 -26.48 -17.95
N ASP A 15 -16.17 -27.49 -18.80
CA ASP A 15 -15.67 -27.48 -20.20
C ASP A 15 -16.41 -26.46 -21.07
N ALA A 16 -17.65 -26.12 -20.68
CA ALA A 16 -18.44 -25.08 -21.34
C ALA A 16 -18.14 -23.66 -20.88
N VAL A 17 -17.36 -23.48 -19.78
CA VAL A 17 -16.97 -22.16 -19.28
C VAL A 17 -15.84 -21.62 -20.13
N ASN A 18 -16.14 -20.61 -20.95
CA ASN A 18 -15.13 -19.88 -21.71
C ASN A 18 -14.37 -18.90 -20.78
N ALA A 19 -13.07 -19.13 -20.57
CA ALA A 19 -12.22 -18.27 -19.74
C ALA A 19 -12.25 -16.80 -20.18
N ASP A 20 -12.27 -16.54 -21.49
CA ASP A 20 -12.37 -15.19 -22.05
C ASP A 20 -13.70 -14.51 -21.71
N ALA A 21 -14.78 -15.29 -21.61
CA ALA A 21 -16.09 -14.78 -21.21
C ALA A 21 -16.08 -14.37 -19.72
N VAL A 22 -15.41 -15.13 -18.88
CA VAL A 22 -15.23 -14.82 -17.46
C VAL A 22 -14.37 -13.55 -17.31
N ASP A 23 -13.24 -13.46 -18.01
CA ASP A 23 -12.37 -12.28 -17.96
C ASP A 23 -13.06 -11.02 -18.46
N ARG A 24 -13.92 -11.13 -19.48
CA ARG A 24 -14.73 -10.00 -19.96
C ARG A 24 -15.66 -9.42 -18.89
N VAL A 25 -16.09 -10.19 -17.91
CA VAL A 25 -16.89 -9.68 -16.78
C VAL A 25 -16.10 -8.65 -16.00
N TYR A 26 -14.85 -8.95 -15.67
CA TYR A 26 -13.97 -8.06 -14.90
C TYR A 26 -13.56 -6.81 -15.71
N VAL A 27 -13.21 -6.98 -16.97
CA VAL A 27 -12.89 -5.85 -17.89
C VAL A 27 -14.08 -4.91 -18.02
N ARG A 28 -15.30 -5.45 -18.16
CA ARG A 28 -16.53 -4.65 -18.30
C ARG A 28 -16.92 -3.90 -17.03
N SER A 29 -16.31 -4.20 -15.88
CA SER A 29 -16.53 -3.42 -14.66
C SER A 29 -16.28 -1.92 -14.88
N ALA A 30 -15.35 -1.56 -15.76
CA ALA A 30 -15.07 -0.17 -16.13
C ALA A 30 -16.24 0.57 -16.78
N ARG A 31 -17.23 -0.16 -17.34
CA ARG A 31 -18.44 0.40 -17.98
C ARG A 31 -19.63 0.55 -17.04
N LEU A 32 -19.53 0.03 -15.81
CA LEU A 32 -20.61 0.14 -14.83
C LEU A 32 -20.76 1.60 -14.36
N GLY A 33 -21.99 2.00 -14.00
CA GLY A 33 -22.24 3.25 -13.29
C GLY A 33 -21.51 3.27 -11.94
N ALA A 34 -21.42 4.43 -11.31
CA ALA A 34 -20.66 4.62 -10.06
C ALA A 34 -21.09 3.66 -8.93
N ASP A 35 -22.41 3.57 -8.69
CA ASP A 35 -22.94 2.73 -7.61
C ASP A 35 -22.79 1.24 -7.93
N ALA A 36 -23.12 0.84 -9.17
CA ALA A 36 -22.96 -0.53 -9.63
C ALA A 36 -21.49 -1.00 -9.60
N ALA A 37 -20.54 -0.11 -9.87
CA ALA A 37 -19.12 -0.42 -9.74
C ALA A 37 -18.71 -0.62 -8.27
N ALA A 38 -19.23 0.21 -7.35
CA ALA A 38 -18.99 0.05 -5.92
C ALA A 38 -19.56 -1.27 -5.39
N ASP A 39 -20.79 -1.60 -5.78
CA ASP A 39 -21.43 -2.86 -5.40
C ASP A 39 -20.67 -4.08 -5.98
N PHE A 40 -20.22 -3.98 -7.22
CA PHE A 40 -19.42 -5.03 -7.86
C PHE A 40 -18.10 -5.27 -7.13
N VAL A 41 -17.39 -4.20 -6.81
CA VAL A 41 -16.12 -4.28 -6.06
C VAL A 41 -16.35 -4.84 -4.67
N ALA A 42 -17.39 -4.39 -3.96
CA ALA A 42 -17.73 -4.91 -2.63
C ALA A 42 -18.06 -6.40 -2.65
N ALA A 43 -18.84 -6.84 -3.65
CA ALA A 43 -19.15 -8.25 -3.83
C ALA A 43 -17.90 -9.09 -4.14
N LEU A 44 -17.03 -8.59 -5.02
CA LEU A 44 -15.79 -9.28 -5.39
C LEU A 44 -14.82 -9.37 -4.19
N ALA A 45 -14.67 -8.29 -3.40
CA ALA A 45 -13.84 -8.27 -2.20
C ALA A 45 -14.36 -9.29 -1.15
N ARG A 46 -15.67 -9.37 -0.96
CA ARG A 46 -16.29 -10.36 -0.07
C ARG A 46 -16.01 -11.79 -0.54
N VAL A 47 -16.24 -12.09 -1.82
CA VAL A 47 -15.93 -13.41 -2.38
C VAL A 47 -14.44 -13.75 -2.23
N ALA A 48 -13.55 -12.80 -2.45
CA ALA A 48 -12.12 -13.00 -2.27
C ALA A 48 -11.77 -13.30 -0.81
N THR A 49 -12.34 -12.55 0.14
CA THR A 49 -12.15 -12.77 1.58
C THR A 49 -12.64 -14.17 1.99
N ASP A 50 -13.83 -14.58 1.54
CA ASP A 50 -14.37 -15.91 1.82
C ASP A 50 -13.49 -17.04 1.25
N LYS A 51 -12.91 -16.84 0.06
CA LYS A 51 -11.96 -17.78 -0.55
C LYS A 51 -10.62 -17.85 0.16
N LEU A 52 -10.16 -16.74 0.72
CA LEU A 52 -8.95 -16.74 1.54
C LEU A 52 -9.17 -17.41 2.90
N ALA A 53 -10.38 -17.36 3.46
CA ALA A 53 -10.73 -17.99 4.74
C ALA A 53 -10.86 -19.51 4.69
N THR A 54 -10.70 -20.15 3.54
CA THR A 54 -10.79 -21.62 3.39
C THR A 54 -9.49 -22.31 3.83
N GLU A 55 -9.54 -23.63 4.08
CA GLU A 55 -8.35 -24.43 4.40
C GLU A 55 -7.27 -24.41 3.30
N SER A 56 -7.70 -24.23 2.05
CA SER A 56 -6.82 -24.08 0.88
C SER A 56 -7.05 -22.73 0.22
N PRO A 57 -6.49 -21.64 0.76
CA PRO A 57 -6.73 -20.29 0.27
C PRO A 57 -6.22 -20.12 -1.17
N ARG A 58 -7.07 -19.54 -2.04
CA ARG A 58 -6.76 -19.33 -3.45
C ARG A 58 -6.69 -17.83 -3.76
N VAL A 59 -5.59 -17.41 -4.37
CA VAL A 59 -5.34 -16.01 -4.73
C VAL A 59 -6.03 -15.57 -6.04
N PHE A 60 -6.74 -16.46 -6.74
CA PHE A 60 -7.40 -16.12 -8.01
C PHE A 60 -8.34 -14.91 -7.88
N SER A 61 -9.21 -14.90 -6.85
CA SER A 61 -10.10 -13.76 -6.65
C SER A 61 -9.34 -12.48 -6.29
N THR A 62 -8.19 -12.60 -5.62
CA THR A 62 -7.30 -11.46 -5.34
C THR A 62 -6.67 -10.92 -6.62
N SER A 63 -6.27 -11.80 -7.57
CA SER A 63 -5.77 -11.32 -8.87
C SER A 63 -6.86 -10.58 -9.65
N LYS A 64 -8.12 -11.03 -9.58
CA LYS A 64 -9.25 -10.35 -10.22
C LYS A 64 -9.60 -9.02 -9.57
N ILE A 65 -9.36 -8.87 -8.26
CA ILE A 65 -9.41 -7.57 -7.58
C ILE A 65 -8.38 -6.60 -8.17
N VAL A 66 -7.15 -7.06 -8.40
CA VAL A 66 -6.09 -6.24 -9.02
C VAL A 66 -6.50 -5.80 -10.43
N ASP A 67 -7.01 -6.73 -11.25
CA ASP A 67 -7.51 -6.45 -12.60
C ASP A 67 -8.63 -5.39 -12.56
N VAL A 68 -9.63 -5.56 -11.70
CA VAL A 68 -10.76 -4.63 -11.55
C VAL A 68 -10.29 -3.27 -11.04
N ALA A 69 -9.37 -3.23 -10.08
CA ALA A 69 -8.77 -1.99 -9.61
C ALA A 69 -8.08 -1.25 -10.75
N HIS A 70 -7.29 -1.97 -11.55
CA HIS A 70 -6.60 -1.39 -12.70
C HIS A 70 -7.58 -0.84 -13.75
N PHE A 71 -8.59 -1.61 -14.16
CA PHE A 71 -9.58 -1.18 -15.16
C PHE A 71 -10.43 0.01 -14.72
N ASN A 72 -10.58 0.23 -13.41
CA ASN A 72 -11.37 1.32 -12.87
C ASN A 72 -10.52 2.52 -12.39
N MET A 73 -9.22 2.45 -12.53
CA MET A 73 -8.29 3.48 -12.05
C MET A 73 -8.46 4.84 -12.75
N ASP A 74 -9.05 4.88 -13.96
CA ASP A 74 -9.33 6.11 -14.72
C ASP A 74 -10.67 6.77 -14.36
N ARG A 75 -11.41 6.21 -13.42
CA ARG A 75 -12.67 6.81 -12.98
C ARG A 75 -12.44 8.15 -12.29
N ILE A 76 -13.47 8.99 -12.37
CA ILE A 76 -13.48 10.23 -11.59
C ILE A 76 -13.22 9.90 -10.13
N ARG A 77 -12.48 10.75 -9.49
CA ARG A 77 -11.90 10.59 -8.19
C ARG A 77 -12.86 10.18 -7.08
N LEU A 78 -14.05 10.82 -7.02
CA LEU A 78 -15.06 10.49 -6.01
C LEU A 78 -15.51 9.02 -6.10
N VAL A 79 -15.67 8.51 -7.31
CA VAL A 79 -16.01 7.09 -7.53
C VAL A 79 -14.85 6.20 -7.15
N TRP A 80 -13.63 6.56 -7.58
CA TRP A 80 -12.45 5.78 -7.27
C TRP A 80 -12.18 5.70 -5.76
N SER A 81 -12.34 6.80 -5.00
CA SER A 81 -12.18 6.81 -3.54
C SER A 81 -13.10 5.82 -2.84
N ARG A 82 -14.35 5.71 -3.30
CA ARG A 82 -15.31 4.72 -2.79
C ARG A 82 -14.87 3.28 -3.06
N LEU A 83 -14.37 3.01 -4.28
CA LEU A 83 -13.84 1.70 -4.63
C LEU A 83 -12.61 1.38 -3.79
N TRP A 84 -11.70 2.37 -3.65
CA TRP A 84 -10.45 2.18 -2.95
C TRP A 84 -10.63 1.96 -1.45
N ALA A 85 -11.62 2.57 -0.81
CA ALA A 85 -11.94 2.29 0.58
C ALA A 85 -12.15 0.78 0.83
N THR A 86 -12.97 0.13 -0.02
CA THR A 86 -13.21 -1.32 0.06
C THR A 86 -11.97 -2.14 -0.29
N LEU A 87 -11.24 -1.75 -1.33
CA LEU A 87 -10.04 -2.46 -1.79
C LEU A 87 -8.89 -2.34 -0.79
N GLY A 88 -8.71 -1.16 -0.21
CA GLY A 88 -7.69 -0.92 0.81
C GLY A 88 -7.88 -1.80 2.04
N ASP A 89 -9.10 -1.89 2.55
CA ASP A 89 -9.45 -2.77 3.67
C ASP A 89 -9.21 -4.25 3.33
N PHE A 90 -9.57 -4.67 2.11
CA PHE A 90 -9.28 -6.01 1.62
C PHE A 90 -7.77 -6.31 1.63
N PHE A 91 -6.93 -5.41 1.10
CA PHE A 91 -5.48 -5.60 1.07
C PHE A 91 -4.86 -5.64 2.46
N VAL A 92 -5.35 -4.84 3.41
CA VAL A 92 -4.90 -4.90 4.81
C VAL A 92 -5.24 -6.28 5.41
N GLY A 93 -6.46 -6.76 5.23
CA GLY A 93 -6.86 -8.08 5.71
C GLY A 93 -6.08 -9.22 5.05
N ALA A 94 -5.90 -9.19 3.73
CA ALA A 94 -5.13 -10.19 2.99
C ALA A 94 -3.63 -10.15 3.33
N GLY A 95 -3.05 -8.96 3.58
CA GLY A 95 -1.67 -8.80 4.04
C GLY A 95 -1.44 -9.28 5.47
N ALA A 96 -2.49 -9.35 6.30
CA ALA A 96 -2.44 -9.91 7.65
C ALA A 96 -2.79 -11.41 7.69
N HIS A 97 -2.99 -12.07 6.54
CA HIS A 97 -3.44 -13.45 6.46
C HIS A 97 -2.43 -14.42 7.08
N ALA A 98 -2.93 -15.51 7.71
CA ALA A 98 -2.09 -16.51 8.38
C ALA A 98 -1.17 -17.26 7.40
N SER A 99 -1.62 -17.52 6.17
CA SER A 99 -0.82 -18.11 5.10
C SER A 99 0.17 -17.08 4.56
N LEU A 100 1.46 -17.33 4.74
CA LEU A 100 2.53 -16.45 4.27
C LEU A 100 2.48 -16.20 2.75
N PRO A 101 2.29 -17.23 1.88
CA PRO A 101 2.18 -16.99 0.44
C PRO A 101 1.04 -16.03 0.06
N VAL A 102 -0.11 -16.13 0.73
CA VAL A 102 -1.26 -15.22 0.50
C VAL A 102 -0.90 -13.80 0.90
N ALA A 103 -0.33 -13.62 2.08
CA ALA A 103 0.04 -12.29 2.59
C ALA A 103 1.10 -11.62 1.70
N LEU A 104 2.13 -12.37 1.30
CA LEU A 104 3.17 -11.85 0.38
C LEU A 104 2.58 -11.49 -0.99
N TYR A 105 1.69 -12.32 -1.53
CA TYR A 105 1.00 -12.03 -2.79
C TYR A 105 0.18 -10.73 -2.70
N ALA A 106 -0.57 -10.55 -1.60
CA ALA A 106 -1.37 -9.35 -1.40
C ALA A 106 -0.52 -8.08 -1.33
N VAL A 107 0.62 -8.12 -0.64
CA VAL A 107 1.55 -6.98 -0.55
C VAL A 107 2.16 -6.65 -1.90
N ASP A 108 2.59 -7.67 -2.67
CA ASP A 108 3.15 -7.42 -4.01
C ASP A 108 2.09 -6.90 -5.00
N ALA A 109 0.87 -7.42 -4.93
CA ALA A 109 -0.27 -6.93 -5.71
C ALA A 109 -0.57 -5.45 -5.40
N LEU A 110 -0.57 -5.08 -4.11
CA LEU A 110 -0.72 -3.69 -3.68
C LEU A 110 0.42 -2.80 -4.20
N ARG A 111 1.67 -3.28 -4.18
CA ARG A 111 2.83 -2.58 -4.75
C ARG A 111 2.66 -2.32 -6.25
N GLN A 112 2.21 -3.32 -7.01
CA GLN A 112 1.99 -3.18 -8.44
C GLN A 112 0.93 -2.11 -8.74
N LEU A 113 -0.20 -2.12 -8.00
CA LEU A 113 -1.22 -1.09 -8.12
C LEU A 113 -0.69 0.29 -7.73
N ALA A 114 0.09 0.38 -6.65
CA ALA A 114 0.69 1.63 -6.21
C ALA A 114 1.66 2.22 -7.25
N SER A 115 2.50 1.37 -7.87
CA SER A 115 3.40 1.81 -8.93
C SER A 115 2.66 2.42 -10.11
N LYS A 116 1.55 1.77 -10.53
CA LYS A 116 0.70 2.26 -11.61
C LYS A 116 -0.08 3.52 -11.23
N PHE A 117 -0.53 3.59 -9.99
CA PHE A 117 -1.26 4.73 -9.49
C PHE A 117 -0.38 5.99 -9.41
N LEU A 118 0.86 5.85 -8.95
CA LEU A 118 1.83 6.95 -8.84
C LEU A 118 2.38 7.42 -10.19
N GLU A 119 2.07 6.76 -11.31
CA GLU A 119 2.31 7.27 -12.66
C GLU A 119 1.37 8.42 -13.04
N ARG A 120 0.31 8.65 -12.27
CA ARG A 120 -0.70 9.67 -12.52
C ARG A 120 -0.41 10.92 -11.71
N ASP A 121 -0.59 12.07 -12.34
CA ASP A 121 -0.45 13.34 -11.66
C ASP A 121 -1.51 13.49 -10.56
N GLU A 122 -1.07 13.87 -9.38
CA GLU A 122 -1.98 14.25 -8.30
C GLU A 122 -2.36 15.73 -8.51
N LEU A 123 -3.66 15.98 -8.61
CA LEU A 123 -4.16 17.36 -8.72
C LEU A 123 -3.87 18.11 -7.42
N ALA A 124 -3.45 19.37 -7.52
CA ALA A 124 -3.29 20.28 -6.38
C ALA A 124 -4.57 20.27 -5.52
N ASN A 125 -4.41 20.34 -4.21
CA ASN A 125 -5.48 20.28 -3.20
C ASN A 125 -6.12 18.91 -2.94
N TYR A 126 -5.48 17.84 -3.36
CA TYR A 126 -6.04 16.53 -3.14
C TYR A 126 -5.01 15.54 -2.57
N SER A 127 -5.29 15.00 -1.39
CA SER A 127 -4.43 14.04 -0.67
C SER A 127 -4.72 12.57 -1.03
N PHE A 128 -4.93 12.30 -2.31
CA PHE A 128 -5.41 11.01 -2.76
C PHE A 128 -4.36 9.91 -2.68
N GLN A 129 -3.10 10.24 -2.91
CA GLN A 129 -1.99 9.31 -2.74
C GLN A 129 -1.86 8.86 -1.28
N THR A 130 -2.18 9.75 -0.32
CA THR A 130 -2.23 9.39 1.11
C THR A 130 -3.18 8.22 1.36
N GLU A 131 -4.41 8.33 0.88
CA GLU A 131 -5.40 7.25 1.04
C GLU A 131 -5.00 5.99 0.28
N PHE A 132 -4.41 6.15 -0.90
CA PHE A 132 -3.99 5.03 -1.72
C PHE A 132 -2.88 4.20 -1.07
N LEU A 133 -1.90 4.83 -0.44
CA LEU A 133 -0.77 4.16 0.21
C LEU A 133 -1.06 3.73 1.66
N ARG A 134 -2.18 4.18 2.24
CA ARG A 134 -2.57 3.88 3.61
C ARG A 134 -2.63 2.36 3.95
N PRO A 135 -3.05 1.46 3.05
CA PRO A 135 -3.03 0.02 3.33
C PRO A 135 -1.65 -0.51 3.74
N PHE A 136 -0.55 0.04 3.22
CA PHE A 136 0.80 -0.34 3.68
C PHE A 136 1.01 -0.05 5.16
N VAL A 137 0.48 1.07 5.67
CA VAL A 137 0.54 1.40 7.10
C VAL A 137 -0.19 0.34 7.93
N GLY A 138 -1.38 -0.07 7.47
CA GLY A 138 -2.16 -1.13 8.12
C GLY A 138 -1.42 -2.47 8.15
N ILE A 139 -0.77 -2.82 7.04
CA ILE A 139 0.00 -4.07 6.91
C ILE A 139 1.23 -4.04 7.83
N VAL A 140 2.02 -2.96 7.82
CA VAL A 140 3.21 -2.83 8.69
C VAL A 140 2.82 -2.94 10.16
N ARG A 141 1.69 -2.35 10.57
CA ARG A 141 1.21 -2.40 11.96
C ARG A 141 0.59 -3.73 12.35
N GLY A 142 -0.12 -4.39 11.43
CA GLY A 142 -1.01 -5.49 11.74
C GLY A 142 -0.51 -6.88 11.33
N ALA A 143 0.44 -6.99 10.40
CA ALA A 143 0.93 -8.28 9.95
C ALA A 143 1.77 -8.96 11.03
N ARG A 144 1.37 -10.18 11.40
CA ARG A 144 2.08 -10.98 12.44
C ARG A 144 3.44 -11.48 11.96
N ARG A 145 3.56 -11.76 10.66
CA ARG A 145 4.76 -12.34 10.05
C ARG A 145 5.76 -11.23 9.72
N VAL A 146 6.98 -11.36 10.21
CA VAL A 146 8.05 -10.41 9.96
C VAL A 146 8.36 -10.27 8.47
N GLU A 147 8.30 -11.36 7.73
CA GLU A 147 8.58 -11.39 6.29
C GLU A 147 7.60 -10.49 5.50
N VAL A 148 6.36 -10.40 5.97
CA VAL A 148 5.33 -9.53 5.37
C VAL A 148 5.61 -8.06 5.67
N ARG A 149 5.98 -7.73 6.91
CA ARG A 149 6.35 -6.36 7.30
C ARG A 149 7.61 -5.89 6.57
N GLU A 150 8.62 -6.76 6.46
CA GLU A 150 9.82 -6.50 5.65
C GLU A 150 9.47 -6.23 4.19
N LEU A 151 8.61 -7.06 3.57
CA LEU A 151 8.21 -6.86 2.18
C LEU A 151 7.46 -5.54 2.01
N ALA A 152 6.54 -5.20 2.92
CA ALA A 152 5.80 -3.94 2.86
C ALA A 152 6.73 -2.72 2.92
N VAL A 153 7.73 -2.73 3.82
CA VAL A 153 8.76 -1.69 3.92
C VAL A 153 9.61 -1.62 2.65
N ARG A 154 10.05 -2.77 2.10
CA ARG A 154 10.80 -2.83 0.84
C ARG A 154 10.00 -2.26 -0.33
N CYS A 155 8.71 -2.57 -0.41
CA CYS A 155 7.82 -2.03 -1.43
C CYS A 155 7.75 -0.50 -1.37
N LEU A 156 7.57 0.06 -0.17
CA LEU A 156 7.56 1.52 0.03
C LEU A 156 8.91 2.16 -0.31
N ALA A 157 10.03 1.55 0.11
CA ALA A 157 11.38 2.01 -0.24
C ALA A 157 11.60 2.01 -1.76
N GLN A 158 11.13 0.97 -2.45
CA GLN A 158 11.22 0.87 -3.90
C GLN A 158 10.35 1.94 -4.59
N LEU A 159 9.11 2.14 -4.13
CA LEU A 159 8.23 3.18 -4.66
C LEU A 159 8.83 4.58 -4.47
N ALA A 160 9.39 4.87 -3.29
CA ALA A 160 10.06 6.12 -3.01
C ALA A 160 11.24 6.37 -3.96
N SER A 161 12.07 5.33 -4.22
CA SER A 161 13.22 5.45 -5.12
C SER A 161 12.83 5.55 -6.60
N SER A 162 11.80 4.82 -7.03
CA SER A 162 11.42 4.74 -8.46
C SER A 162 10.42 5.79 -8.89
N ARG A 163 9.62 6.34 -7.96
CA ARG A 163 8.50 7.27 -8.20
C ARG A 163 8.61 8.56 -7.37
N GLY A 164 9.72 8.78 -6.69
CA GLY A 164 9.93 9.95 -5.82
C GLY A 164 9.42 11.28 -6.40
N PRO A 165 9.78 11.63 -7.65
CA PRO A 165 9.32 12.87 -8.28
C PRO A 165 7.80 12.97 -8.47
N CYS A 166 7.09 11.83 -8.50
CA CYS A 166 5.63 11.76 -8.67
C CYS A 166 4.88 11.72 -7.33
N ILE A 167 5.61 11.56 -6.22
CA ILE A 167 4.99 11.46 -4.89
C ILE A 167 4.76 12.87 -4.35
N ARG A 168 3.52 13.14 -3.96
CA ARG A 168 3.04 14.38 -3.33
C ARG A 168 2.48 14.04 -1.94
N SER A 169 1.18 14.03 -1.79
CA SER A 169 0.53 13.67 -0.53
C SER A 169 0.86 12.25 -0.04
N GLY A 170 1.36 11.39 -0.91
CA GLY A 170 1.77 10.01 -0.60
C GLY A 170 2.90 9.91 0.40
N TRP A 171 3.77 10.92 0.50
CA TRP A 171 4.85 10.96 1.50
C TRP A 171 4.33 10.78 2.91
N ARG A 172 3.18 11.36 3.22
CA ARG A 172 2.54 11.22 4.54
C ARG A 172 2.33 9.76 4.92
N SER A 173 1.68 8.97 4.08
CA SER A 173 1.45 7.54 4.36
C SER A 173 2.75 6.74 4.38
N MET A 174 3.74 7.08 3.56
CA MET A 174 5.04 6.44 3.60
C MET A 174 5.74 6.68 4.94
N PHE A 175 5.82 7.94 5.41
CA PHE A 175 6.40 8.25 6.72
C PHE A 175 5.62 7.63 7.87
N MET A 176 4.28 7.58 7.80
CA MET A 176 3.47 6.87 8.78
C MET A 176 3.81 5.37 8.86
N ALA A 177 4.06 4.72 7.72
CA ALA A 177 4.46 3.31 7.69
C ALA A 177 5.88 3.11 8.25
N PHE A 178 6.84 3.98 7.88
CA PHE A 178 8.19 3.93 8.42
C PHE A 178 8.23 4.25 9.92
N THR A 179 7.41 5.18 10.40
CA THR A 179 7.24 5.47 11.83
C THR A 179 6.71 4.24 12.58
N ALA A 180 5.75 3.53 12.00
CA ALA A 180 5.27 2.27 12.58
C ALA A 180 6.39 1.21 12.63
N ALA A 181 7.21 1.12 11.58
CA ALA A 181 8.35 0.21 11.51
C ALA A 181 9.49 0.57 12.50
N ALA A 182 9.62 1.82 12.92
CA ALA A 182 10.61 2.24 13.92
C ALA A 182 10.41 1.55 15.29
N GLY A 183 9.15 1.19 15.61
CA GLY A 183 8.79 0.44 16.83
C GLY A 183 8.67 -1.07 16.61
N ASP A 184 9.15 -1.62 15.50
CA ASP A 184 9.04 -3.06 15.21
C ASP A 184 9.96 -3.88 16.13
N GLU A 185 9.50 -5.07 16.53
CA GLU A 185 10.27 -6.01 17.33
C GLU A 185 11.48 -6.58 16.56
N SER A 186 11.43 -6.60 15.23
CA SER A 186 12.50 -7.09 14.37
C SER A 186 13.51 -5.99 14.06
N PRO A 187 14.77 -6.12 14.51
CA PRO A 187 15.84 -5.18 14.15
C PRO A 187 16.04 -5.05 12.64
N THR A 188 15.73 -6.09 11.88
CA THR A 188 15.81 -6.10 10.41
C THR A 188 14.79 -5.14 9.80
N VAL A 189 13.54 -5.14 10.29
CA VAL A 189 12.49 -4.23 9.83
C VAL A 189 12.88 -2.79 10.17
N VAL A 190 13.35 -2.54 11.40
CA VAL A 190 13.80 -1.22 11.85
C VAL A 190 14.93 -0.67 10.97
N ARG A 191 15.99 -1.47 10.75
CA ARG A 191 17.12 -1.05 9.89
C ARG A 191 16.72 -0.79 8.45
N LEU A 192 15.87 -1.67 7.91
CA LEU A 192 15.37 -1.56 6.54
C LEU A 192 14.54 -0.28 6.35
N ALA A 193 13.66 0.01 7.31
CA ALA A 193 12.84 1.20 7.26
C ALA A 193 13.68 2.47 7.46
N PHE A 194 14.65 2.45 8.38
CA PHE A 194 15.55 3.58 8.59
C PHE A 194 16.38 3.87 7.33
N ALA A 195 16.96 2.85 6.69
CA ALA A 195 17.73 3.02 5.45
C ALA A 195 16.87 3.61 4.31
N ALA A 196 15.58 3.28 4.28
CA ALA A 196 14.64 3.90 3.34
C ALA A 196 14.39 5.38 3.66
N VAL A 197 14.16 5.72 4.94
CA VAL A 197 13.96 7.11 5.39
C VAL A 197 15.20 7.94 5.12
N GLU A 198 16.40 7.43 5.48
CA GLU A 198 17.68 8.08 5.21
C GLU A 198 17.83 8.46 3.73
N ARG A 199 17.55 7.51 2.83
CA ARG A 199 17.61 7.76 1.39
C ARG A 199 16.59 8.79 0.95
N VAL A 200 15.35 8.66 1.40
CA VAL A 200 14.26 9.58 1.04
C VAL A 200 14.57 11.00 1.49
N VAL A 201 15.02 11.18 2.74
CA VAL A 201 15.38 12.50 3.27
C VAL A 201 16.57 13.10 2.54
N ARG A 202 17.54 12.27 2.11
CA ARG A 202 18.71 12.75 1.37
C ARG A 202 18.37 13.13 -0.07
N ASP A 203 17.65 12.26 -0.77
CA ASP A 203 17.49 12.34 -2.22
C ASP A 203 16.26 13.15 -2.65
N ALA A 204 15.22 13.22 -1.80
CA ALA A 204 13.95 13.87 -2.08
C ALA A 204 13.64 15.04 -1.13
N PHE A 205 14.67 15.65 -0.49
CA PHE A 205 14.49 16.70 0.52
C PHE A 205 13.59 17.83 0.03
N ALA A 206 13.86 18.38 -1.14
CA ALA A 206 13.07 19.46 -1.72
C ALA A 206 11.58 19.09 -1.90
N SER A 207 11.29 17.86 -2.34
CA SER A 207 9.91 17.37 -2.50
C SER A 207 9.20 17.17 -1.16
N ILE A 208 9.93 16.81 -0.10
CA ILE A 208 9.39 16.61 1.25
C ILE A 208 9.18 17.95 1.95
N ALA A 209 10.12 18.89 1.74
CA ALA A 209 10.09 20.22 2.31
C ALA A 209 9.15 21.18 1.59
N ASP A 210 8.61 20.78 0.43
CA ASP A 210 7.62 21.54 -0.30
C ASP A 210 6.39 21.82 0.58
N PRO A 211 6.03 23.09 0.82
CA PRO A 211 4.87 23.44 1.64
C PRO A 211 3.56 22.84 1.14
N GLU A 212 3.40 22.64 -0.17
CA GLU A 212 2.20 22.03 -0.75
C GLU A 212 2.12 20.51 -0.44
N ALA A 213 3.26 19.84 -0.33
CA ALA A 213 3.30 18.42 0.04
C ALA A 213 2.97 18.19 1.53
N ALA A 214 3.19 19.20 2.38
CA ALA A 214 2.96 19.17 3.84
C ALA A 214 3.55 17.92 4.54
N ALA A 215 4.63 17.35 3.98
CA ALA A 215 5.20 16.08 4.40
C ALA A 215 6.39 16.22 5.37
N PHE A 216 6.96 17.41 5.45
CA PHE A 216 8.15 17.67 6.28
C PHE A 216 7.92 17.36 7.77
N PRO A 217 6.81 17.79 8.40
CA PRO A 217 6.54 17.42 9.80
C PRO A 217 6.45 15.91 10.02
N ASP A 218 5.88 15.16 9.06
CA ASP A 218 5.79 13.70 9.13
C ASP A 218 7.19 13.06 9.01
N ALA A 219 8.08 13.60 8.17
CA ALA A 219 9.46 13.15 8.06
C ALA A 219 10.25 13.38 9.37
N VAL A 220 10.12 14.56 9.97
CA VAL A 220 10.74 14.87 11.25
C VAL A 220 10.22 13.96 12.36
N ASN A 221 8.90 13.77 12.46
CA ASN A 221 8.31 12.88 13.44
C ASN A 221 8.78 11.42 13.25
N CYS A 222 8.96 11.00 12.00
CA CYS A 222 9.50 9.68 11.67
C CYS A 222 10.96 9.54 12.16
N LEU A 223 11.82 10.52 11.90
CA LEU A 223 13.19 10.52 12.40
C LEU A 223 13.25 10.54 13.94
N VAL A 224 12.37 11.30 14.59
CA VAL A 224 12.23 11.30 16.06
C VAL A 224 11.82 9.91 16.59
N ALA A 225 10.92 9.21 15.89
CA ALA A 225 10.55 7.85 16.27
C ALA A 225 11.75 6.89 16.19
N PHE A 226 12.58 6.98 15.16
CA PHE A 226 13.82 6.19 15.07
C PHE A 226 14.87 6.60 16.10
N ALA A 227 14.99 7.88 16.43
CA ALA A 227 15.90 8.35 17.48
C ALA A 227 15.53 7.80 18.87
N ASN A 228 14.26 7.56 19.11
CA ASN A 228 13.72 6.99 20.35
C ASN A 228 13.51 5.45 20.27
N ALA A 229 13.86 4.81 19.16
CA ALA A 229 13.70 3.36 19.02
C ALA A 229 14.60 2.63 20.02
N ALA A 230 14.03 1.63 20.69
CA ALA A 230 14.76 0.86 21.71
C ALA A 230 15.92 0.04 21.11
N VAL A 231 15.85 -0.31 19.83
CA VAL A 231 16.82 -1.16 19.12
C VAL A 231 16.78 -0.82 17.63
N PRO A 232 17.89 -0.82 16.92
CA PRO A 232 19.32 -0.86 17.35
C PRO A 232 19.87 0.54 17.66
N ALA A 233 20.78 0.63 18.60
CA ALA A 233 21.35 1.93 19.06
C ALA A 233 22.03 2.76 17.95
N ASP A 234 22.66 2.11 16.97
CA ASP A 234 23.26 2.76 15.81
C ASP A 234 22.22 3.51 14.96
N VAL A 235 21.01 2.98 14.83
CA VAL A 235 19.90 3.65 14.13
C VAL A 235 19.49 4.93 14.84
N GLY A 236 19.37 4.91 16.17
CA GLY A 236 19.02 6.09 16.94
C GLY A 236 20.03 7.23 16.78
N LEU A 237 21.34 6.92 16.85
CA LEU A 237 22.40 7.92 16.65
C LEU A 237 22.36 8.50 15.23
N ASN A 238 22.19 7.67 14.23
CA ASN A 238 22.08 8.12 12.84
C ASN A 238 20.81 8.97 12.62
N ALA A 239 19.69 8.61 13.24
CA ALA A 239 18.46 9.41 13.16
C ALA A 239 18.65 10.82 13.71
N ILE A 240 19.37 10.97 14.83
CA ILE A 240 19.76 12.28 15.39
C ILE A 240 20.62 13.07 14.40
N ALA A 241 21.59 12.41 13.75
CA ALA A 241 22.42 13.05 12.72
C ALA A 241 21.58 13.54 11.53
N PHE A 242 20.57 12.79 11.12
CA PHE A 242 19.64 13.20 10.06
C PHE A 242 18.70 14.32 10.48
N LEU A 243 18.29 14.40 11.74
CA LEU A 243 17.54 15.56 12.26
C LEU A 243 18.39 16.84 12.18
N ARG A 244 19.69 16.75 12.51
CA ARG A 244 20.62 17.88 12.33
C ARG A 244 20.78 18.24 10.86
N PHE A 245 20.96 17.25 9.97
CA PHE A 245 21.00 17.47 8.53
C PHE A 245 19.77 18.22 8.02
N CYS A 246 18.56 17.86 8.46
CA CYS A 246 17.33 18.57 8.10
C CYS A 246 17.35 20.02 8.59
N ALA A 247 17.81 20.27 9.81
CA ALA A 247 17.94 21.63 10.36
C ALA A 247 18.94 22.48 9.57
N ASP A 248 20.10 21.90 9.24
CA ASP A 248 21.14 22.59 8.47
C ASP A 248 20.68 22.94 7.05
N ARG A 249 19.94 22.03 6.40
CA ARG A 249 19.37 22.25 5.06
C ARG A 249 18.31 23.36 5.07
N LEU A 250 17.44 23.41 6.08
CA LEU A 250 16.46 24.48 6.24
C LEU A 250 17.15 25.84 6.50
N ALA A 251 18.17 25.87 7.35
CA ALA A 251 18.91 27.08 7.66
C ALA A 251 19.71 27.61 6.44
N GLY A 252 20.17 26.69 5.58
CA GLY A 252 20.90 27.03 4.34
C GLY A 252 20.04 27.55 3.20
N GLY A 253 18.70 27.62 3.35
CA GLY A 253 17.79 28.13 2.32
C GLY A 253 17.54 27.13 1.18
N ASP A 254 17.84 25.86 1.37
CA ASP A 254 17.58 24.80 0.38
C ASP A 254 16.08 24.45 0.21
N VAL A 255 15.20 25.23 0.83
CA VAL A 255 13.77 25.24 0.59
C VAL A 255 13.50 26.42 -0.30
N ALA A 256 13.09 26.19 -1.54
CA ALA A 256 12.73 27.26 -2.47
C ALA A 256 11.65 28.17 -1.83
N ASP A 257 11.91 29.49 -1.89
CA ASP A 257 10.93 30.52 -1.57
C ASP A 257 9.67 30.41 -2.44
#